data_6417d911bd1f1d69b800c5827431ef6d
#
_entry.id   6417d911bd1f1d69b800c5827431ef6d
#
_cell.length_a   1.000
_cell.length_b   1.000
_cell.length_c   1.000
_cell.angle_alpha   90.00
_cell.angle_beta   90.00
_cell.angle_gamma   90.00
#
_symmetry.space_group_name_H-M   'P 1'
#
loop_
_entity.id
_entity.type
_entity.pdbx_description
1 polymer ?
#
loop_
_entity_poly.entity_id
_entity_poly.type
_entity_poly.pdbx_seq_one_letter_code
_entity_poly.pdbx_strand_id
1 'polypeptide(L)'
;IANFIPSRLTGLLILIGTKTAYGMPLRARFKRWIIDAKKHPSPNSGYLEAATALQLGIRLGGVNSYGGNSSFRAYMGDMQTELTRAHITQSVRHMYIVTMYFLILIGGICFVLSSTWS
;
A
#
# COMPACT_ATOMS: atom_id res chain seq x y z
N ILE A 1 6.42 2.51 -16.34
CA ILE A 1 6.86 1.11 -16.55
C ILE A 1 7.88 0.70 -15.50
N ALA A 2 8.87 1.56 -15.19
CA ALA A 2 9.91 1.25 -14.22
C ALA A 2 9.34 0.94 -12.82
N ASN A 3 8.21 1.53 -12.46
CA ASN A 3 7.58 1.36 -11.14
C ASN A 3 6.48 0.30 -11.13
N PHE A 4 6.25 -0.39 -12.23
CA PHE A 4 5.15 -1.36 -12.35
C PHE A 4 5.30 -2.51 -11.34
N ILE A 5 6.44 -3.21 -11.37
CA ILE A 5 6.69 -4.33 -10.46
C ILE A 5 6.93 -3.84 -9.02
N PRO A 6 7.77 -2.82 -8.77
CA PRO A 6 7.98 -2.35 -7.41
C PRO A 6 6.71 -1.89 -6.70
N SER A 7 5.81 -1.17 -7.38
CA SER A 7 4.58 -0.68 -6.74
C SER A 7 3.66 -1.82 -6.33
N ARG A 8 3.53 -2.84 -7.17
CA ARG A 8 2.68 -3.99 -6.87
C ARG A 8 3.28 -4.86 -5.77
N LEU A 9 4.58 -5.07 -5.82
CA LEU A 9 5.28 -5.84 -4.78
C LEU A 9 5.21 -5.12 -3.44
N THR A 10 5.41 -3.81 -3.43
CA THR A 10 5.31 -3.01 -2.20
C THR A 10 3.89 -3.06 -1.63
N GLY A 11 2.88 -2.88 -2.46
CA GLY A 11 1.48 -2.99 -2.03
C GLY A 11 1.15 -4.37 -1.46
N LEU A 12 1.62 -5.43 -2.11
CA LEU A 12 1.42 -6.78 -1.61
C LEU A 12 2.10 -6.99 -0.25
N LEU A 13 3.32 -6.49 -0.07
CA LEU A 13 4.02 -6.58 1.20
C LEU A 13 3.31 -5.79 2.30
N ILE A 14 2.71 -4.66 1.97
CA ILE A 14 1.87 -3.93 2.94
C ILE A 14 0.70 -4.80 3.38
N LEU A 15 0.02 -5.46 2.45
CA LEU A 15 -1.15 -6.28 2.78
C LEU A 15 -0.82 -7.50 3.63
N ILE A 16 0.28 -8.19 3.34
CA ILE A 16 0.62 -9.44 4.02
C ILE A 16 1.61 -9.25 5.18
N GLY A 17 2.41 -8.21 5.14
CA GLY A 17 3.52 -8.00 6.07
C GLY A 17 3.21 -7.06 7.23
N THR A 18 2.08 -6.38 7.21
CA THR A 18 1.69 -5.46 8.28
C THR A 18 0.43 -5.95 8.99
N LYS A 19 0.22 -5.46 10.20
CA LYS A 19 -0.96 -5.80 10.98
C LYS A 19 -2.18 -5.08 10.43
N THR A 20 -3.25 -5.83 10.19
CA THR A 20 -4.54 -5.28 9.76
C THR A 20 -5.25 -4.65 10.95
N ALA A 21 -5.73 -3.42 10.77
CA ALA A 21 -6.45 -2.73 11.83
C ALA A 21 -7.81 -3.35 12.12
N TYR A 22 -8.45 -3.92 11.10
CA TYR A 22 -9.77 -4.53 11.22
C TYR A 22 -9.78 -5.87 10.51
N GLY A 23 -10.42 -6.86 11.08
CA GLY A 23 -10.30 -8.28 10.77
C GLY A 23 -10.74 -8.75 9.36
N MET A 24 -10.61 -7.93 8.33
CA MET A 24 -10.90 -8.37 6.97
C MET A 24 -9.92 -9.46 6.52
N PRO A 25 -10.41 -10.61 6.02
CA PRO A 25 -9.54 -11.70 5.56
C PRO A 25 -8.60 -11.24 4.43
N LEU A 26 -7.42 -11.86 4.34
CA LEU A 26 -6.43 -11.53 3.32
C LEU A 26 -7.01 -11.64 1.90
N ARG A 27 -7.79 -12.69 1.64
CA ARG A 27 -8.42 -12.88 0.31
C ARG A 27 -9.31 -11.70 -0.06
N ALA A 28 -10.13 -11.22 0.87
CA ALA A 28 -11.01 -10.08 0.64
C ALA A 28 -10.20 -8.79 0.46
N ARG A 29 -9.16 -8.60 1.25
CA ARG A 29 -8.27 -7.44 1.12
C ARG A 29 -7.55 -7.44 -0.22
N PHE A 30 -7.08 -8.59 -0.66
CA PHE A 30 -6.41 -8.71 -1.96
C PHE A 30 -7.34 -8.31 -3.11
N LYS A 31 -8.57 -8.84 -3.12
CA LYS A 31 -9.57 -8.49 -4.13
C LYS A 31 -9.87 -7.00 -4.14
N ARG A 32 -10.11 -6.44 -2.95
CA ARG A 32 -10.43 -5.03 -2.81
C ARG A 32 -9.27 -4.13 -3.23
N TRP A 33 -8.05 -4.55 -2.92
CA TRP A 33 -6.83 -3.86 -3.31
C TRP A 33 -6.72 -3.70 -4.83
N ILE A 34 -6.90 -4.79 -5.57
CA ILE A 34 -6.84 -4.76 -7.03
C ILE A 34 -7.93 -3.83 -7.60
N ILE A 35 -9.15 -3.92 -7.07
CA ILE A 35 -10.27 -3.10 -7.54
C ILE A 35 -10.00 -1.62 -7.27
N ASP A 36 -9.60 -1.29 -6.06
CA ASP A 36 -9.42 0.11 -5.65
C ASP A 36 -8.20 0.75 -6.29
N ALA A 37 -7.12 -0.01 -6.48
CA ALA A 37 -5.90 0.50 -7.10
C ALA A 37 -6.16 1.01 -8.52
N LYS A 38 -7.05 0.36 -9.25
CA LYS A 38 -7.38 0.73 -10.63
C LYS A 38 -8.19 2.02 -10.73
N LYS A 39 -8.77 2.49 -9.64
CA LYS A 39 -9.53 3.74 -9.61
C LYS A 39 -8.65 4.98 -9.62
N HIS A 40 -7.38 4.83 -9.27
CA HIS A 40 -6.44 5.94 -9.21
C HIS A 40 -5.99 6.34 -10.62
N PRO A 41 -5.87 7.66 -10.92
CA PRO A 41 -5.37 8.12 -12.22
C PRO A 41 -3.97 7.59 -12.55
N SER A 42 -3.13 7.42 -11.52
CA SER A 42 -1.82 6.78 -11.65
C SER A 42 -1.89 5.37 -11.10
N PRO A 43 -1.86 4.32 -11.95
CA PRO A 43 -2.03 2.96 -11.48
C PRO A 43 -0.97 2.53 -10.45
N ASN A 44 0.29 2.94 -10.64
CA ASN A 44 1.35 2.57 -9.72
C ASN A 44 1.13 3.15 -8.31
N SER A 45 0.75 4.42 -8.23
CA SER A 45 0.41 5.07 -6.95
C SER A 45 -0.84 4.43 -6.33
N GLY A 46 -1.80 4.04 -7.16
CA GLY A 46 -3.04 3.42 -6.70
C GLY A 46 -2.79 2.14 -5.92
N TYR A 47 -1.84 1.32 -6.32
CA TYR A 47 -1.52 0.08 -5.60
C TYR A 47 -0.96 0.36 -4.19
N LEU A 48 -0.17 1.41 -4.03
CA LEU A 48 0.36 1.79 -2.72
C LEU A 48 -0.71 2.41 -1.83
N GLU A 49 -1.48 3.34 -2.37
CA GLU A 49 -2.51 4.05 -1.61
C GLU A 49 -3.65 3.11 -1.20
N ALA A 50 -4.11 2.24 -2.10
CA ALA A 50 -5.18 1.30 -1.78
C ALA A 50 -4.75 0.30 -0.72
N ALA A 51 -3.51 -0.23 -0.79
CA ALA A 51 -3.00 -1.15 0.22
C ALA A 51 -2.93 -0.48 1.59
N THR A 52 -2.42 0.75 1.65
CA THR A 52 -2.33 1.51 2.89
C THR A 52 -3.72 1.78 3.48
N ALA A 53 -4.67 2.21 2.64
CA ALA A 53 -6.03 2.49 3.10
C ALA A 53 -6.68 1.23 3.69
N LEU A 54 -6.54 0.09 3.03
CA LEU A 54 -7.13 -1.17 3.50
C LEU A 54 -6.50 -1.63 4.82
N GLN A 55 -5.18 -1.53 4.95
CA GLN A 55 -4.50 -1.96 6.18
C GLN A 55 -4.82 -1.08 7.37
N LEU A 56 -4.96 0.22 7.16
CA LEU A 56 -5.27 1.16 8.23
C LEU A 56 -6.76 1.28 8.53
N GLY A 57 -7.62 0.73 7.68
CA GLY A 57 -9.06 0.82 7.86
C GLY A 57 -9.58 2.23 7.62
N ILE A 58 -8.99 2.96 6.68
CA ILE A 58 -9.38 4.31 6.32
C ILE A 58 -9.80 4.37 4.86
N ARG A 59 -10.43 5.48 4.49
CA ARG A 59 -10.81 5.76 3.12
C ARG A 59 -10.03 6.96 2.62
N LEU A 60 -9.39 6.82 1.48
CA LEU A 60 -8.67 7.88 0.80
C LEU A 60 -9.42 8.33 -0.45
N GLY A 61 -9.23 9.55 -0.86
CA GLY A 61 -9.88 10.12 -2.04
C GLY A 61 -10.93 11.16 -1.65
N GLY A 62 -11.87 11.39 -2.56
CA GLY A 62 -12.93 12.37 -2.38
C GLY A 62 -12.60 13.72 -3.00
N VAL A 63 -13.32 14.75 -2.56
CA VAL A 63 -13.16 16.10 -3.10
C VAL A 63 -12.01 16.80 -2.38
N ASN A 64 -11.05 17.30 -3.16
CA ASN A 64 -9.93 18.08 -2.66
C ASN A 64 -9.86 19.41 -3.41
N SER A 65 -9.46 20.45 -2.71
CA SER A 65 -9.29 21.78 -3.31
C SER A 65 -7.82 22.17 -3.29
N TYR A 66 -7.31 22.52 -4.47
CA TYR A 66 -5.92 22.95 -4.63
C TYR A 66 -5.92 24.26 -5.43
N GLY A 67 -5.41 25.33 -4.82
CA GLY A 67 -5.30 26.62 -5.49
C GLY A 67 -6.64 27.20 -5.95
N GLY A 68 -7.72 26.95 -5.20
CA GLY A 68 -9.06 27.41 -5.54
C GLY A 68 -9.83 26.49 -6.48
N ASN A 69 -9.22 25.43 -6.98
CA ASN A 69 -9.88 24.44 -7.84
C ASN A 69 -10.23 23.20 -7.05
N SER A 70 -11.46 22.69 -7.21
CA SER A 70 -11.92 21.44 -6.61
C SER A 70 -11.66 20.30 -7.59
N SER A 71 -11.18 19.17 -7.08
CA SER A 71 -11.07 17.95 -7.85
C SER A 71 -11.59 16.77 -7.03
N PHE A 72 -12.20 15.80 -7.71
CA PHE A 72 -12.69 14.58 -7.09
C PHE A 72 -11.81 13.41 -7.51
N ARG A 73 -11.41 12.59 -6.51
CA ARG A 73 -10.78 11.29 -6.75
C ARG A 73 -11.66 10.20 -6.18
N ALA A 74 -11.76 9.09 -6.92
CA ALA A 74 -12.53 7.94 -6.45
C ALA A 74 -12.00 7.46 -5.09
N TYR A 75 -12.93 7.05 -4.24
CA TYR A 75 -12.57 6.54 -2.92
C TYR A 75 -11.88 5.19 -3.02
N MET A 76 -10.86 4.99 -2.20
CA MET A 76 -10.14 3.72 -2.03
C MET A 76 -10.17 3.34 -0.56
N GLY A 77 -10.39 2.04 -0.30
CA GLY A 77 -10.53 1.54 1.06
C GLY A 77 -11.93 1.75 1.62
N ASP A 78 -12.12 1.32 2.85
CA ASP A 78 -13.38 1.47 3.59
C ASP A 78 -13.14 2.34 4.81
N MET A 79 -14.11 3.22 5.10
CA MET A 79 -14.05 4.04 6.30
C MET A 79 -14.47 3.20 7.51
N GLN A 80 -13.54 2.42 8.05
CA GLN A 80 -13.73 1.72 9.32
C GLN A 80 -13.54 2.69 10.49
N THR A 81 -12.70 3.69 10.29
CA THR A 81 -12.45 4.75 11.26
C THR A 81 -12.16 6.06 10.53
N GLU A 82 -12.33 7.18 11.22
CA GLU A 82 -12.00 8.47 10.65
C GLU A 82 -10.51 8.66 10.50
N LEU A 83 -10.10 9.37 9.46
CA LEU A 83 -8.70 9.68 9.20
C LEU A 83 -8.20 10.65 10.28
N THR A 84 -7.13 10.27 10.97
CA THR A 84 -6.51 11.06 12.03
C THR A 84 -5.01 11.16 11.82
N ARG A 85 -4.34 11.99 12.62
CA ARG A 85 -2.88 12.11 12.59
C ARG A 85 -2.18 10.79 12.97
N ALA A 86 -2.83 9.96 13.79
CA ALA A 86 -2.29 8.66 14.17
C ALA A 86 -2.07 7.77 12.92
N HIS A 87 -2.90 7.91 11.90
CA HIS A 87 -2.75 7.16 10.65
C HIS A 87 -1.48 7.54 9.89
N ILE A 88 -1.03 8.79 9.99
CA ILE A 88 0.25 9.20 9.40
C ILE A 88 1.39 8.42 10.05
N THR A 89 1.42 8.37 11.38
CA THR A 89 2.43 7.60 12.11
C THR A 89 2.37 6.12 11.77
N GLN A 90 1.17 5.56 11.68
CA GLN A 90 0.99 4.15 11.32
C GLN A 90 1.47 3.86 9.90
N SER A 91 1.18 4.75 8.95
CA SER A 91 1.64 4.56 7.57
C SER A 91 3.16 4.64 7.46
N VAL A 92 3.79 5.53 8.20
CA VAL A 92 5.26 5.59 8.28
C VAL A 92 5.84 4.30 8.85
N ARG A 93 5.20 3.77 9.90
CA ARG A 93 5.61 2.47 10.48
C ARG A 93 5.50 1.35 9.44
N HIS A 94 4.41 1.31 8.67
CA HIS A 94 4.26 0.33 7.59
C HIS A 94 5.38 0.46 6.56
N MET A 95 5.78 1.67 6.21
CA MET A 95 6.89 1.90 5.29
C MET A 95 8.21 1.33 5.82
N TYR A 96 8.50 1.52 7.11
CA TYR A 96 9.69 0.93 7.72
C TYR A 96 9.64 -0.60 7.70
N ILE A 97 8.49 -1.18 8.05
CA ILE A 97 8.31 -2.63 8.06
C ILE A 97 8.53 -3.20 6.65
N VAL A 98 7.89 -2.60 5.65
CA VAL A 98 8.01 -3.05 4.25
C VAL A 98 9.44 -2.89 3.74
N THR A 99 10.11 -1.81 4.10
CA THR A 99 11.52 -1.60 3.74
C THR A 99 12.40 -2.70 4.33
N MET A 100 12.16 -3.08 5.59
CA MET A 100 12.89 -4.18 6.20
C MET A 100 12.65 -5.50 5.47
N TYR A 101 11.41 -5.79 5.07
CA TYR A 101 11.13 -7.00 4.28
C TYR A 101 11.86 -6.98 2.94
N PHE A 102 11.89 -5.82 2.24
CA PHE A 102 12.63 -5.69 1.00
C PHE A 102 14.13 -5.94 1.19
N LEU A 103 14.71 -5.38 2.24
CA LEU A 103 16.13 -5.56 2.52
C LEU A 103 16.46 -7.03 2.82
N ILE A 104 15.61 -7.70 3.59
CA ILE A 104 15.79 -9.11 3.89
C ILE A 104 15.67 -9.95 2.63
N LEU A 105 14.65 -9.66 1.80
CA LEU A 105 14.43 -10.39 0.54
C LEU A 105 15.59 -10.22 -0.42
N ILE A 106 16.03 -8.99 -0.64
CA ILE A 106 17.13 -8.69 -1.54
C ILE A 106 18.43 -9.29 -1.00
N GLY A 107 18.69 -9.15 0.29
CA GLY A 107 19.86 -9.74 0.92
C GLY A 107 19.89 -11.27 0.81
N GLY A 108 18.73 -11.91 1.00
CA GLY A 108 18.60 -13.35 0.83
C GLY A 108 18.86 -13.81 -0.61
N ILE A 109 18.31 -13.10 -1.58
CA ILE A 109 18.53 -13.40 -3.01
C ILE A 109 20.01 -13.24 -3.35
N CYS A 110 20.63 -12.13 -2.93
CA CYS A 110 22.05 -11.91 -3.18
C CYS A 110 22.92 -12.98 -2.54
N PHE A 111 22.59 -13.40 -1.32
CA PHE A 111 23.31 -14.46 -0.63
C PHE A 111 23.23 -15.78 -1.40
N VAL A 112 22.02 -16.17 -1.82
CA VAL A 112 21.82 -17.41 -2.59
C VAL A 112 22.59 -17.36 -3.91
N LEU A 113 22.49 -16.25 -4.64
CA LEU A 113 23.21 -16.10 -5.91
C LEU A 113 24.71 -16.13 -5.71
N SER A 114 25.25 -15.49 -4.68
CA SER A 114 26.68 -15.50 -4.41
C SER A 114 27.19 -16.89 -4.02
N SER A 115 26.38 -17.67 -3.28
CA SER A 115 26.76 -19.03 -2.89
C SER A 115 26.73 -20.01 -4.08
N THR A 116 25.91 -19.74 -5.11
CA THR A 116 25.90 -20.58 -6.31
C THR A 116 27.00 -20.24 -7.29
N TRP A 117 27.59 -19.05 -7.18
CA TRP A 117 28.68 -18.60 -8.07
C TRP A 117 30.08 -18.96 -7.58
N SER A 118 30.23 -19.35 -6.34
CA SER A 118 31.54 -19.68 -5.78
C SER A 118 31.92 -21.17 -5.87
#